data_3b386df9bc6fe02392b9ea7c057a48fc
#
_entry.id   3b386df9bc6fe02392b9ea7c057a48fc
#
_cell.length_a   1.000
_cell.length_b   1.000
_cell.length_c   1.000
_cell.angle_alpha   90.00
_cell.angle_beta   90.00
_cell.angle_gamma   90.00
#
_symmetry.space_group_name_H-M   'P 1'
#
loop_
_entity.id
_entity.type
_entity.pdbx_description
1 polymer ?
#
loop_
_entity_poly.entity_id
_entity_poly.type
_entity_poly.pdbx_seq_one_letter_code
_entity_poly.pdbx_strand_id
1 'polypeptide(L)'
;MMHIMRKTQPNIRTAAKEASHERIVQAAARAIRRSGYAGTGGADIMKEAGLTHGAFYAHFESREAMLAEAADRAGAEANAFAARVIAAAPPAQSLQALMQTYLSKEHLAAIETGCPVSALGSEM
;
A
#
# COMPACT_ATOMS: atom_id res chain seq x y z
N MET A 1 26.81 -24.67 -6.72
CA MET A 1 25.94 -23.95 -7.67
C MET A 1 24.46 -24.22 -7.39
N MET A 2 24.04 -25.48 -7.41
CA MET A 2 22.63 -25.86 -7.12
C MET A 2 22.16 -25.46 -5.74
N HIS A 3 23.04 -25.47 -4.74
CA HIS A 3 22.71 -25.08 -3.36
C HIS A 3 22.26 -23.63 -3.23
N ILE A 4 22.84 -22.73 -4.01
CA ILE A 4 22.51 -21.30 -3.96
C ILE A 4 21.07 -21.08 -4.40
N MET A 5 20.64 -21.77 -5.45
CA MET A 5 19.27 -21.66 -5.95
C MET A 5 18.24 -22.15 -4.92
N ARG A 6 18.52 -23.24 -4.22
CA ARG A 6 17.65 -23.75 -3.15
C ARG A 6 17.50 -22.77 -2.00
N LYS A 7 18.59 -22.07 -1.64
CA LYS A 7 18.59 -21.08 -0.54
C LYS A 7 17.77 -19.85 -0.87
N THR A 8 17.59 -19.53 -2.15
CA THR A 8 16.85 -18.35 -2.57
C THR A 8 15.36 -18.63 -2.77
N GLN A 9 14.94 -19.90 -2.72
CA GLN A 9 13.54 -20.25 -2.88
C GLN A 9 12.88 -20.40 -1.50
N PRO A 10 11.82 -19.62 -1.21
CA PRO A 10 11.08 -19.80 0.03
C PRO A 10 10.37 -21.14 0.05
N ASN A 11 10.19 -21.74 1.24
CA ASN A 11 9.37 -22.92 1.39
C ASN A 11 7.88 -22.53 1.35
N ILE A 12 6.98 -23.52 1.36
CA ILE A 12 5.53 -23.27 1.26
C ILE A 12 5.02 -22.42 2.43
N ARG A 13 5.50 -22.67 3.65
CA ARG A 13 5.09 -21.88 4.84
C ARG A 13 5.53 -20.43 4.73
N THR A 14 6.77 -20.20 4.30
CA THR A 14 7.30 -18.85 4.11
C THR A 14 6.52 -18.12 3.03
N ALA A 15 6.25 -18.78 1.90
CA ALA A 15 5.49 -18.20 0.82
C ALA A 15 4.06 -17.86 1.25
N ALA A 16 3.41 -18.72 2.02
CA ALA A 16 2.06 -18.48 2.56
C ALA A 16 2.05 -17.31 3.53
N LYS A 17 3.07 -17.21 4.39
CA LYS A 17 3.21 -16.10 5.35
C LYS A 17 3.42 -14.77 4.61
N GLU A 18 4.27 -14.77 3.60
CA GLU A 18 4.53 -13.57 2.79
C GLU A 18 3.27 -13.12 2.05
N ALA A 19 2.48 -14.07 1.51
CA ALA A 19 1.23 -13.76 0.85
C ALA A 19 0.21 -13.16 1.83
N SER A 20 0.14 -13.69 3.05
CA SER A 20 -0.73 -13.15 4.10
C SER A 20 -0.28 -11.77 4.54
N HIS A 21 1.02 -11.57 4.72
CA HIS A 21 1.61 -10.27 5.05
C HIS A 21 1.25 -9.23 4.00
N GLU A 22 1.40 -9.59 2.72
CA GLU A 22 1.05 -8.71 1.60
C GLU A 22 -0.42 -8.32 1.62
N ARG A 23 -1.32 -9.25 1.91
CA ARG A 23 -2.76 -8.93 2.03
C ARG A 23 -3.04 -7.93 3.14
N ILE A 24 -2.35 -8.06 4.28
CA ILE A 24 -2.49 -7.12 5.39
C ILE A 24 -2.01 -5.73 4.97
N VAL A 25 -0.84 -5.63 4.35
CA VAL A 25 -0.27 -4.35 3.91
C VAL A 25 -1.19 -3.68 2.88
N GLN A 26 -1.73 -4.43 1.93
CA GLN A 26 -2.66 -3.89 0.93
C GLN A 26 -3.95 -3.39 1.58
N ALA A 27 -4.53 -4.17 2.49
CA ALA A 27 -5.73 -3.76 3.22
C ALA A 27 -5.47 -2.51 4.06
N ALA A 28 -4.32 -2.45 4.74
CA ALA A 28 -3.94 -1.31 5.54
C ALA A 28 -3.70 -0.07 4.68
N ALA A 29 -3.06 -0.21 3.52
CA ALA A 29 -2.84 0.90 2.60
C ALA A 29 -4.16 1.50 2.11
N ARG A 30 -5.13 0.65 1.76
CA ARG A 30 -6.46 1.12 1.37
C ARG A 30 -7.16 1.84 2.53
N ALA A 31 -7.07 1.28 3.73
CA ALA A 31 -7.69 1.86 4.92
C ALA A 31 -7.09 3.23 5.26
N ILE A 32 -5.79 3.39 5.15
CA ILE A 32 -5.10 4.67 5.36
C ILE A 32 -5.62 5.73 4.40
N ARG A 33 -5.71 5.38 3.11
CA ARG A 33 -6.19 6.31 2.07
C ARG A 33 -7.64 6.71 2.31
N ARG A 34 -8.46 5.79 2.83
CA ARG A 34 -9.88 6.02 3.09
C ARG A 34 -10.13 6.82 4.36
N SER A 35 -9.38 6.53 5.43
CA SER A 35 -9.72 6.96 6.78
C SER A 35 -8.57 7.59 7.58
N GLY A 36 -7.36 7.67 7.03
CA GLY A 36 -6.17 8.13 7.75
C GLY A 36 -5.73 7.17 8.85
N TYR A 37 -4.72 7.56 9.62
CA TYR A 37 -4.19 6.70 10.69
C TYR A 37 -5.20 6.50 11.82
N ALA A 38 -5.88 7.54 12.22
CA ALA A 38 -6.82 7.50 13.36
C ALA A 38 -8.00 6.57 13.09
N GLY A 39 -8.45 6.50 11.83
CA GLY A 39 -9.57 5.66 11.42
C GLY A 39 -9.22 4.22 11.10
N THR A 40 -7.96 3.81 11.31
CA THR A 40 -7.47 2.52 10.87
C THR A 40 -7.24 1.58 12.05
N GLY A 41 -8.16 0.68 12.30
CA GLY A 41 -8.08 -0.33 13.36
C GLY A 41 -7.47 -1.64 12.90
N GLY A 42 -6.61 -2.25 13.73
CA GLY A 42 -5.94 -3.51 13.40
C GLY A 42 -6.90 -4.66 13.16
N ALA A 43 -7.94 -4.77 13.97
CA ALA A 43 -8.95 -5.83 13.84
C ALA A 43 -9.69 -5.75 12.50
N ASP A 44 -10.07 -4.54 12.10
CA ASP A 44 -10.77 -4.32 10.83
C ASP A 44 -9.89 -4.64 9.63
N ILE A 45 -8.61 -4.28 9.71
CA ILE A 45 -7.64 -4.59 8.66
C ILE A 45 -7.45 -6.09 8.52
N MET A 46 -7.32 -6.81 9.64
CA MET A 46 -7.16 -8.27 9.61
C MET A 46 -8.39 -8.94 9.00
N LYS A 47 -9.58 -8.47 9.36
CA LYS A 47 -10.83 -8.97 8.78
C LYS A 47 -10.89 -8.72 7.28
N GLU A 48 -10.54 -7.52 6.84
CA GLU A 48 -10.50 -7.17 5.41
C GLU A 48 -9.49 -8.01 4.65
N ALA A 49 -8.36 -8.35 5.29
CA ALA A 49 -7.34 -9.22 4.71
C ALA A 49 -7.75 -10.72 4.70
N GLY A 50 -8.87 -11.06 5.33
CA GLY A 50 -9.34 -12.43 5.42
C GLY A 50 -8.61 -13.26 6.47
N LEU A 51 -8.09 -12.62 7.52
CA LEU A 51 -7.30 -13.25 8.57
C LEU A 51 -7.92 -13.01 9.95
N THR A 52 -7.53 -13.85 10.92
CA THR A 52 -7.95 -13.64 12.30
C THR A 52 -7.16 -12.50 12.94
N HIS A 53 -7.77 -11.83 13.91
CA HIS A 53 -7.07 -10.78 14.65
C HIS A 53 -5.84 -11.34 15.39
N GLY A 54 -5.91 -12.57 15.90
CA GLY A 54 -4.79 -13.22 16.58
C GLY A 54 -3.55 -13.41 15.72
N ALA A 55 -3.70 -13.46 14.39
CA ALA A 55 -2.57 -13.60 13.48
C ALA A 55 -1.75 -12.30 13.32
N PHE A 56 -2.25 -11.18 13.83
CA PHE A 56 -1.61 -9.87 13.69
C PHE A 56 -0.16 -9.86 14.19
N TYR A 57 0.04 -10.35 15.42
CA TYR A 57 1.38 -10.32 16.04
C TYR A 57 2.38 -11.31 15.42
N ALA A 58 1.92 -12.20 14.55
CA ALA A 58 2.82 -13.01 13.75
C ALA A 58 3.45 -12.22 12.59
N HIS A 59 2.86 -11.08 12.23
CA HIS A 59 3.27 -10.27 11.09
C HIS A 59 3.88 -8.93 11.49
N PHE A 60 3.40 -8.30 12.57
CA PHE A 60 3.83 -6.97 12.98
C PHE A 60 4.02 -6.89 14.48
N GLU A 61 5.04 -6.14 14.90
CA GLU A 61 5.32 -5.92 16.32
C GLU A 61 4.25 -5.01 16.97
N SER A 62 3.69 -4.09 16.17
CA SER A 62 2.74 -3.10 16.66
C SER A 62 1.86 -2.59 15.52
N ARG A 63 0.77 -1.93 15.90
CA ARG A 63 -0.09 -1.22 14.95
C ARG A 63 0.71 -0.18 14.17
N GLU A 64 1.59 0.54 14.85
CA GLU A 64 2.42 1.58 14.25
C GLU A 64 3.38 0.99 13.20
N ALA A 65 3.94 -0.18 13.45
CA ALA A 65 4.81 -0.86 12.47
C ALA A 65 4.03 -1.24 11.22
N MET A 66 2.82 -1.75 11.37
CA MET A 66 1.93 -2.07 10.25
C MET A 66 1.58 -0.81 9.45
N LEU A 67 1.22 0.27 10.14
CA LEU A 67 0.85 1.52 9.48
C LEU A 67 2.02 2.15 8.74
N ALA A 68 3.23 2.07 9.30
CA ALA A 68 4.43 2.58 8.64
C ALA A 68 4.71 1.83 7.33
N GLU A 69 4.63 0.51 7.35
CA GLU A 69 4.82 -0.28 6.13
C GLU A 69 3.74 -0.01 5.09
N ALA A 70 2.48 0.12 5.54
CA ALA A 70 1.36 0.43 4.66
C ALA A 70 1.50 1.82 4.04
N ALA A 71 1.95 2.80 4.80
CA ALA A 71 2.18 4.16 4.29
C ALA A 71 3.32 4.18 3.27
N ASP A 72 4.40 3.45 3.51
CA ASP A 72 5.48 3.30 2.55
C ASP A 72 4.99 2.67 1.24
N ARG A 73 4.17 1.64 1.34
CA ARG A 73 3.59 0.98 0.17
C ARG A 73 2.68 1.94 -0.61
N ALA A 74 1.81 2.66 0.09
CA ALA A 74 0.92 3.63 -0.53
C ALA A 74 1.70 4.73 -1.25
N GLY A 75 2.77 5.23 -0.62
CA GLY A 75 3.65 6.23 -1.22
C GLY A 75 4.38 5.70 -2.45
N ALA A 76 4.91 4.49 -2.38
CA ALA A 76 5.59 3.87 -3.52
C ALA A 76 4.65 3.66 -4.70
N GLU A 77 3.42 3.22 -4.44
CA GLU A 77 2.40 3.04 -5.48
C GLU A 77 2.01 4.38 -6.13
N ALA A 78 1.86 5.43 -5.32
CA ALA A 78 1.56 6.78 -5.82
C ALA A 78 2.70 7.32 -6.69
N ASN A 79 3.95 7.12 -6.26
CA ASN A 79 5.12 7.55 -7.02
C ASN A 79 5.23 6.78 -8.34
N ALA A 80 5.00 5.47 -8.33
CA ALA A 80 5.03 4.66 -9.54
C ALA A 80 3.94 5.09 -10.53
N PHE A 81 2.76 5.40 -10.03
CA PHE A 81 1.65 5.90 -10.85
C PHE A 81 2.00 7.25 -11.48
N ALA A 82 2.50 8.19 -10.67
CA ALA A 82 2.92 9.50 -11.17
C ALA A 82 4.02 9.38 -12.24
N ALA A 83 4.99 8.50 -12.02
CA ALA A 83 6.05 8.24 -12.98
C ALA A 83 5.50 7.72 -14.32
N ARG A 84 4.49 6.84 -14.27
CA ARG A 84 3.85 6.34 -15.49
C ARG A 84 3.12 7.44 -16.24
N VAL A 85 2.41 8.32 -15.51
CA VAL A 85 1.70 9.46 -16.12
C VAL A 85 2.69 10.39 -16.82
N ILE A 86 3.79 10.72 -16.14
CA ILE A 86 4.81 11.60 -16.67
C ILE A 86 5.46 10.97 -17.92
N ALA A 87 5.80 9.69 -17.86
CA ALA A 87 6.45 8.98 -18.97
C ALA A 87 5.54 8.87 -20.20
N ALA A 88 4.23 8.79 -20.00
CA ALA A 88 3.27 8.67 -21.09
C ALA A 88 2.96 10.00 -21.81
N ALA A 89 3.34 11.14 -21.20
CA ALA A 89 3.09 12.46 -21.76
C ALA A 89 4.34 13.01 -22.46
N PRO A 90 4.18 13.89 -23.48
CA PRO A 90 5.32 14.63 -24.02
C PRO A 90 6.00 15.44 -22.90
N PRO A 91 7.34 15.61 -22.91
CA PRO A 91 8.05 16.28 -21.79
C PRO A 91 7.51 17.66 -21.44
N ALA A 92 7.10 18.44 -22.43
CA ALA A 92 6.56 19.78 -22.21
C ALA A 92 5.18 19.78 -21.54
N GLN A 93 4.50 18.62 -21.52
CA GLN A 93 3.13 18.47 -20.99
C GLN A 93 3.05 17.58 -19.76
N SER A 94 4.19 17.15 -19.21
CA SER A 94 4.23 16.21 -18.09
C SER A 94 3.50 16.75 -16.85
N LEU A 95 3.74 18.01 -16.49
CA LEU A 95 3.08 18.61 -15.34
C LEU A 95 1.56 18.72 -15.55
N GLN A 96 1.16 19.16 -16.73
CA GLN A 96 -0.26 19.28 -17.07
C GLN A 96 -0.96 17.92 -17.02
N ALA A 97 -0.33 16.88 -17.57
CA ALA A 97 -0.87 15.52 -17.54
C ALA A 97 -1.04 15.01 -16.10
N LEU A 98 -0.04 15.29 -15.24
CA LEU A 98 -0.12 14.89 -13.83
C LEU A 98 -1.23 15.64 -13.11
N MET A 99 -1.36 16.95 -13.31
CA MET A 99 -2.42 17.73 -12.70
C MET A 99 -3.80 17.28 -13.17
N GLN A 100 -3.99 17.03 -14.46
CA GLN A 100 -5.25 16.55 -15.01
C GLN A 100 -5.64 15.18 -14.40
N THR A 101 -4.66 14.30 -14.20
CA THR A 101 -4.88 13.00 -13.59
C THR A 101 -5.34 13.15 -12.14
N TYR A 102 -4.69 14.00 -11.36
CA TYR A 102 -5.05 14.22 -9.95
C TYR A 102 -6.42 14.88 -9.81
N LEU A 103 -6.84 15.68 -10.77
CA LEU A 103 -8.13 16.37 -10.76
C LEU A 103 -9.22 15.61 -11.51
N SER A 104 -8.93 14.41 -12.00
CA SER A 104 -9.89 13.60 -12.75
C SER A 104 -10.99 13.03 -11.82
N LYS A 105 -12.14 12.76 -12.41
CA LYS A 105 -13.24 12.10 -11.69
C LYS A 105 -12.85 10.71 -11.22
N GLU A 106 -12.07 10.00 -12.02
CA GLU A 106 -11.58 8.66 -11.71
C GLU A 106 -10.69 8.68 -10.47
N HIS A 107 -9.78 9.66 -10.36
CA HIS A 107 -8.92 9.80 -9.19
C HIS A 107 -9.73 10.13 -7.94
N LEU A 108 -10.70 11.04 -8.05
CA LEU A 108 -11.57 11.42 -6.93
C LEU A 108 -12.43 10.24 -6.47
N ALA A 109 -12.87 9.40 -7.40
CA ALA A 109 -13.66 8.21 -7.08
C ALA A 109 -12.82 7.07 -6.50
N ALA A 110 -11.52 7.00 -6.84
CA ALA A 110 -10.62 5.92 -6.42
C ALA A 110 -9.80 6.31 -5.18
N ILE A 111 -10.48 6.78 -4.14
CA ILE A 111 -9.82 7.31 -2.93
C ILE A 111 -8.91 6.29 -2.25
N GLU A 112 -9.27 5.01 -2.26
CA GLU A 112 -8.50 3.94 -1.62
C GLU A 112 -7.21 3.57 -2.36
N THR A 113 -7.05 4.03 -3.60
CA THR A 113 -5.86 3.80 -4.42
C THR A 113 -5.14 5.09 -4.79
N GLY A 114 -5.63 6.22 -4.29
CA GLY A 114 -5.07 7.54 -4.58
C GLY A 114 -3.84 7.86 -3.75
N CYS A 115 -3.41 9.13 -3.84
CA CYS A 115 -2.25 9.62 -3.12
C CYS A 115 -2.51 9.65 -1.61
N PRO A 116 -1.66 9.03 -0.77
CA PRO A 116 -1.87 9.03 0.68
C PRO A 116 -1.70 10.39 1.33
N VAL A 117 -1.05 11.35 0.67
CA VAL A 117 -0.83 12.69 1.22
C VAL A 117 -2.14 13.39 1.50
N SER A 118 -3.15 13.22 0.65
CA SER A 118 -4.45 13.83 0.88
C SER A 118 -5.17 13.28 2.10
N ALA A 119 -4.92 12.00 2.44
CA ALA A 119 -5.52 11.36 3.61
C ALA A 119 -4.74 11.64 4.90
N LEU A 120 -3.41 11.77 4.81
CA LEU A 120 -2.51 11.87 5.96
C LEU A 120 -1.99 13.27 6.22
N GLY A 121 -2.30 14.23 5.36
CA GLY A 121 -1.73 15.58 5.45
C GLY A 121 -1.96 16.27 6.78
N SER A 122 -3.12 16.05 7.41
CA SER A 122 -3.44 16.65 8.71
C SER A 122 -2.85 15.89 9.90
N GLU A 123 -2.34 14.68 9.68
CA GLU A 123 -1.78 13.81 10.71
C GLU A 123 -0.25 13.81 10.72
N MET A 124 0.33 14.40 9.71
CA MET A 124 1.78 14.55 9.56
C MET A 124 2.24 15.90 10.06
#